data_ed22caac844ef15ed4097f0d2e5dca01
#
_entry.id   ed22caac844ef15ed4097f0d2e5dca01
#
_cell.length_a   1.000
_cell.length_b   1.000
_cell.length_c   1.000
_cell.angle_alpha   90.00
_cell.angle_beta   90.00
_cell.angle_gamma   90.00
#
_symmetry.space_group_name_H-M   'P 1'
#
loop_
_entity.id
_entity.type
_entity.pdbx_description
1 polymer ?
#
loop_
_entity_poly.entity_id
_entity_poly.type
_entity_poly.pdbx_seq_one_letter_code
_entity_poly.pdbx_strand_id
1 'polypeptide(L)'
;MQRIVIFIVVVLFCKIVSAQENSTLNDGYQIFKYPNGAVSSEGLMKNGKPEGFWKSYYVTGIKKSEGRRTNFLLDSIWIFYDQTGDTTEKINYLLGKKNGWYYKYKKDLSIGVYIWSRELFAGDKKEGTAFIYFPDGKIQQTFSYNSGKKEGLSKEFDKEGNIITLLEYNNDFLVSRERINRLDNKSLKQGDWKEFYPNGGIKSEKTYKDDLMHGYYKEYDTRGKLILTMLYENGSIVKSRVEDEPDIEIVNKYDPEGKRIYSGPYRNKIPVGIHREYGKDGKVINAFIYTDNGLMLSEGIVDEAGNRNGKWKDYFSNGKIQEEGQFTDNRRSGQWKFYNILEKVEQTGSFNNGRPDGLWKWYYDSGALLREEEYFQGQRDGSCTEYSETGEIIAQGEYSDGEKNGEWKYKTSEFTEEGKYLTGLKDGIWRSYYTNEKLKFKGNFVQGNPDGQQFFYYESGKIKEQQYFQMGIREKTWKKYDEEGTPVIVIAYRNDAEVSINGVRVKLPESDTKLIK
;
A
#
# COMPACT_ATOMS: atom_id res chain seq x y z
N MET A 1 48.35 18.05 -51.63
CA MET A 1 49.09 16.77 -51.77
C MET A 1 48.15 15.69 -51.14
N GLN A 2 47.50 15.00 -52.06
CA GLN A 2 46.64 13.85 -51.74
C GLN A 2 47.47 12.62 -51.45
N ARG A 3 47.23 11.90 -50.39
CA ARG A 3 47.72 10.52 -50.25
C ARG A 3 46.53 9.60 -50.29
N ILE A 4 46.40 8.88 -51.38
CA ILE A 4 45.54 7.77 -51.65
C ILE A 4 46.06 6.56 -50.85
N VAL A 5 45.24 5.96 -49.97
CA VAL A 5 45.54 4.68 -49.35
C VAL A 5 44.66 3.64 -50.03
N ILE A 6 45.28 2.73 -50.74
CA ILE A 6 44.66 1.59 -51.40
C ILE A 6 44.41 0.50 -50.33
N PHE A 7 43.14 0.12 -50.08
CA PHE A 7 42.81 -1.08 -49.31
C PHE A 7 42.70 -2.27 -50.26
N ILE A 8 43.62 -3.21 -50.12
CA ILE A 8 43.53 -4.51 -50.76
C ILE A 8 42.55 -5.39 -49.94
N VAL A 9 41.38 -5.71 -50.53
CA VAL A 9 40.45 -6.67 -49.97
C VAL A 9 40.85 -8.06 -50.45
N VAL A 10 41.39 -8.87 -49.53
CA VAL A 10 41.62 -10.30 -49.77
C VAL A 10 40.32 -11.03 -49.46
N VAL A 11 39.62 -11.47 -50.50
CA VAL A 11 38.42 -12.32 -50.39
C VAL A 11 38.90 -13.75 -50.21
N LEU A 12 38.86 -14.24 -48.98
CA LEU A 12 39.00 -15.66 -48.68
C LEU A 12 37.63 -16.33 -48.84
N PHE A 13 37.45 -17.10 -49.89
CA PHE A 13 36.34 -18.01 -50.07
C PHE A 13 36.50 -19.19 -49.12
N CYS A 14 35.92 -19.09 -47.92
CA CYS A 14 35.61 -20.30 -47.12
C CYS A 14 34.29 -20.86 -47.61
N LYS A 15 34.35 -21.98 -48.29
CA LYS A 15 33.17 -22.83 -48.55
C LYS A 15 32.73 -23.41 -47.21
N ILE A 16 31.78 -22.75 -46.55
CA ILE A 16 31.02 -23.38 -45.48
C ILE A 16 29.92 -24.17 -46.17
N VAL A 17 30.09 -25.47 -46.21
CA VAL A 17 29.00 -26.41 -46.51
C VAL A 17 28.14 -26.43 -45.25
N SER A 18 27.17 -25.52 -45.17
CA SER A 18 26.09 -25.66 -44.21
C SER A 18 25.12 -26.72 -44.76
N ALA A 19 25.26 -27.94 -44.28
CA ALA A 19 24.15 -28.88 -44.31
C ALA A 19 23.07 -28.32 -43.40
N GLN A 20 22.24 -27.46 -43.95
CA GLN A 20 20.98 -27.08 -43.33
C GLN A 20 20.04 -28.27 -43.61
N GLU A 21 19.99 -29.23 -42.65
CA GLU A 21 18.86 -30.11 -42.56
C GLU A 21 17.63 -29.23 -42.36
N ASN A 22 16.88 -29.00 -43.42
CA ASN A 22 15.51 -28.55 -43.37
C ASN A 22 14.70 -29.68 -42.74
N SER A 23 14.79 -29.85 -41.41
CA SER A 23 13.78 -30.59 -40.65
C SER A 23 12.51 -29.78 -40.76
N THR A 24 11.62 -30.12 -41.65
CA THR A 24 10.23 -29.67 -41.66
C THR A 24 9.67 -30.07 -40.28
N LEU A 25 9.53 -29.09 -39.38
CA LEU A 25 8.89 -29.33 -38.09
C LEU A 25 7.48 -29.87 -38.36
N ASN A 26 7.26 -31.13 -37.99
CA ASN A 26 5.98 -31.79 -38.18
C ASN A 26 4.88 -31.13 -37.36
N ASP A 27 3.71 -31.00 -37.92
CA ASP A 27 2.51 -30.60 -37.18
C ASP A 27 2.24 -31.59 -36.03
N GLY A 28 1.60 -31.13 -34.97
CA GLY A 28 1.30 -31.93 -33.79
C GLY A 28 2.05 -31.45 -32.56
N TYR A 29 1.94 -32.18 -31.47
CA TYR A 29 2.61 -31.85 -30.22
C TYR A 29 4.10 -32.12 -30.33
N GLN A 30 4.92 -31.09 -30.03
CA GLN A 30 6.38 -31.11 -30.13
C GLN A 30 7.02 -30.79 -28.78
N ILE A 31 8.13 -31.47 -28.52
CA ILE A 31 8.99 -31.22 -27.33
C ILE A 31 10.38 -30.87 -27.83
N PHE A 32 10.80 -29.65 -27.52
CA PHE A 32 12.15 -29.15 -27.81
C PHE A 32 13.02 -29.32 -26.57
N LYS A 33 14.31 -29.59 -26.79
CA LYS A 33 15.25 -29.86 -25.71
C LYS A 33 16.48 -28.96 -25.80
N TYR A 34 17.05 -28.68 -24.67
CA TYR A 34 18.39 -28.09 -24.54
C TYR A 34 19.47 -29.13 -24.96
N PRO A 35 20.71 -28.67 -25.22
CA PRO A 35 21.82 -29.59 -25.55
C PRO A 35 22.14 -30.64 -24.47
N ASN A 36 21.76 -30.36 -23.21
CA ASN A 36 21.91 -31.32 -22.10
C ASN A 36 20.75 -32.35 -21.99
N GLY A 37 19.80 -32.33 -22.95
CA GLY A 37 18.66 -33.22 -22.99
C GLY A 37 17.43 -32.78 -22.19
N ALA A 38 17.54 -31.72 -21.34
CA ALA A 38 16.40 -31.16 -20.62
C ALA A 38 15.40 -30.51 -21.60
N VAL A 39 14.09 -30.58 -21.27
CA VAL A 39 13.05 -29.92 -22.06
C VAL A 39 13.25 -28.41 -22.01
N SER A 40 13.29 -27.75 -23.15
CA SER A 40 13.36 -26.30 -23.28
C SER A 40 12.00 -25.65 -23.53
N SER A 41 11.16 -26.31 -24.35
CA SER A 41 9.78 -25.90 -24.59
C SER A 41 8.94 -27.05 -25.15
N GLU A 42 7.64 -26.95 -24.99
CA GLU A 42 6.68 -27.94 -25.53
C GLU A 42 5.37 -27.25 -25.87
N GLY A 43 4.66 -27.82 -26.85
CA GLY A 43 3.36 -27.35 -27.29
C GLY A 43 2.98 -27.86 -28.66
N LEU A 44 1.80 -27.45 -29.13
CA LEU A 44 1.27 -27.81 -30.44
C LEU A 44 1.94 -26.97 -31.52
N MET A 45 2.38 -27.62 -32.60
CA MET A 45 2.81 -27.00 -33.85
C MET A 45 1.71 -27.14 -34.91
N LYS A 46 1.49 -26.11 -35.70
CA LYS A 46 0.60 -26.08 -36.84
C LYS A 46 1.22 -25.27 -37.97
N ASN A 47 1.33 -25.87 -39.16
CA ASN A 47 2.00 -25.28 -40.31
C ASN A 47 3.43 -24.81 -39.97
N GLY A 48 4.18 -25.59 -39.19
CA GLY A 48 5.53 -25.30 -38.74
C GLY A 48 5.65 -24.16 -37.73
N LYS A 49 4.54 -23.71 -37.12
CA LYS A 49 4.51 -22.60 -36.16
C LYS A 49 3.82 -23.00 -34.86
N PRO A 50 4.24 -22.41 -33.70
CA PRO A 50 3.56 -22.66 -32.43
C PRO A 50 2.09 -22.23 -32.42
N GLU A 51 1.21 -23.13 -31.99
CA GLU A 51 -0.23 -22.89 -31.87
C GLU A 51 -0.75 -23.50 -30.56
N GLY A 52 -1.88 -23.01 -30.03
CA GLY A 52 -2.47 -23.54 -28.80
C GLY A 52 -1.66 -23.23 -27.54
N PHE A 53 -1.70 -24.13 -26.56
CA PHE A 53 -1.05 -23.94 -25.28
C PHE A 53 0.43 -24.33 -25.35
N TRP A 54 1.32 -23.42 -24.89
CA TRP A 54 2.77 -23.57 -24.91
C TRP A 54 3.35 -23.39 -23.52
N LYS A 55 4.39 -24.19 -23.23
CA LYS A 55 5.24 -24.06 -22.04
C LYS A 55 6.68 -23.93 -22.47
N SER A 56 7.42 -23.13 -21.73
CA SER A 56 8.90 -23.09 -21.81
C SER A 56 9.51 -23.32 -20.44
N TYR A 57 10.73 -23.81 -20.41
CA TYR A 57 11.42 -24.21 -19.20
C TYR A 57 12.82 -23.60 -19.16
N TYR A 58 13.32 -23.37 -17.98
CA TYR A 58 14.74 -23.14 -17.75
C TYR A 58 15.53 -24.45 -17.95
N VAL A 59 16.85 -24.32 -18.11
CA VAL A 59 17.74 -25.50 -18.26
C VAL A 59 17.67 -26.44 -17.07
N THR A 60 17.21 -25.92 -15.92
CA THR A 60 16.96 -26.68 -14.67
C THR A 60 15.68 -27.51 -14.67
N GLY A 61 14.87 -27.40 -15.75
CA GLY A 61 13.55 -28.03 -15.83
C GLY A 61 12.43 -27.24 -15.15
N ILE A 62 12.73 -26.15 -14.45
CA ILE A 62 11.72 -25.26 -13.86
C ILE A 62 11.00 -24.52 -14.97
N LYS A 63 9.67 -24.42 -14.87
CA LYS A 63 8.86 -23.69 -15.85
C LYS A 63 9.30 -22.21 -15.90
N LYS A 64 9.54 -21.72 -17.12
CA LYS A 64 9.92 -20.34 -17.39
C LYS A 64 8.73 -19.50 -17.83
N SER A 65 7.85 -20.06 -18.67
CA SER A 65 6.61 -19.39 -19.07
C SER A 65 5.58 -20.38 -19.57
N GLU A 66 4.31 -19.99 -19.51
CA GLU A 66 3.21 -20.73 -20.13
C GLU A 66 2.12 -19.77 -20.59
N GLY A 67 1.42 -20.17 -21.65
CA GLY A 67 0.31 -19.41 -22.20
C GLY A 67 -0.15 -19.95 -23.53
N ARG A 68 -1.16 -19.32 -24.09
CA ARG A 68 -1.74 -19.70 -25.36
C ARG A 68 -1.16 -18.88 -26.51
N ARG A 69 -1.03 -19.53 -27.67
CA ARG A 69 -0.75 -18.88 -28.95
C ARG A 69 -1.91 -19.08 -29.90
N THR A 70 -2.24 -18.04 -30.64
CA THR A 70 -3.22 -18.06 -31.71
C THR A 70 -2.57 -17.48 -32.95
N ASN A 71 -2.56 -18.19 -34.06
CA ASN A 71 -1.80 -17.82 -35.25
C ASN A 71 -0.32 -17.48 -34.89
N PHE A 72 0.35 -18.33 -34.09
CA PHE A 72 1.71 -18.20 -33.54
C PHE A 72 1.99 -16.98 -32.65
N LEU A 73 1.06 -16.05 -32.56
CA LEU A 73 1.19 -14.87 -31.69
C LEU A 73 0.76 -15.21 -30.28
N LEU A 74 1.31 -14.50 -29.31
CA LEU A 74 0.87 -14.60 -27.91
C LEU A 74 -0.59 -14.18 -27.81
N ASP A 75 -1.40 -14.98 -27.12
CA ASP A 75 -2.83 -14.73 -26.96
C ASP A 75 -3.30 -15.15 -25.57
N SER A 76 -4.37 -14.51 -25.07
CA SER A 76 -4.89 -14.78 -23.74
C SER A 76 -3.86 -14.49 -22.62
N ILE A 77 -3.91 -15.23 -21.52
CA ILE A 77 -3.04 -15.03 -20.36
C ILE A 77 -1.74 -15.78 -20.56
N TRP A 78 -0.62 -15.05 -20.37
CA TRP A 78 0.71 -15.60 -20.24
C TRP A 78 1.23 -15.39 -18.82
N ILE A 79 1.84 -16.43 -18.25
CA ILE A 79 2.46 -16.42 -16.94
C ILE A 79 3.95 -16.68 -17.13
N PHE A 80 4.76 -15.86 -16.48
CA PHE A 80 6.21 -15.96 -16.46
C PHE A 80 6.69 -16.25 -15.03
N TYR A 81 7.71 -17.06 -14.94
CA TYR A 81 8.27 -17.54 -13.68
C TYR A 81 9.77 -17.24 -13.64
N ASP A 82 10.31 -17.07 -12.47
CA ASP A 82 11.76 -17.04 -12.26
C ASP A 82 12.34 -18.47 -12.15
N GLN A 83 13.65 -18.53 -11.93
CA GLN A 83 14.35 -19.81 -11.81
C GLN A 83 14.04 -20.56 -10.52
N THR A 84 13.35 -19.95 -9.56
CA THR A 84 12.86 -20.62 -8.35
C THR A 84 11.45 -21.19 -8.54
N GLY A 85 10.80 -20.86 -9.66
CA GLY A 85 9.44 -21.24 -9.98
C GLY A 85 8.38 -20.26 -9.47
N ASP A 86 8.80 -19.13 -8.90
CA ASP A 86 7.90 -18.10 -8.45
C ASP A 86 7.38 -17.28 -9.65
N THR A 87 6.11 -16.90 -9.62
CA THR A 87 5.52 -16.04 -10.65
C THR A 87 6.15 -14.66 -10.59
N THR A 88 6.65 -14.16 -11.72
CA THR A 88 7.20 -12.81 -11.88
C THR A 88 6.24 -11.87 -12.60
N GLU A 89 5.53 -12.40 -13.60
CA GLU A 89 4.62 -11.61 -14.42
C GLU A 89 3.40 -12.44 -14.85
N LYS A 90 2.25 -11.76 -14.98
CA LYS A 90 1.04 -12.30 -15.59
C LYS A 90 0.48 -11.26 -16.54
N ILE A 91 0.43 -11.57 -17.83
CA ILE A 91 0.13 -10.61 -18.89
C ILE A 91 -1.01 -11.14 -19.74
N ASN A 92 -2.00 -10.29 -20.00
CA ASN A 92 -3.01 -10.56 -21.03
C ASN A 92 -2.52 -10.09 -22.40
N TYR A 93 -2.59 -10.95 -23.39
CA TYR A 93 -2.29 -10.66 -24.78
C TYR A 93 -3.53 -10.86 -25.67
N LEU A 94 -3.61 -10.06 -26.71
CA LEU A 94 -4.51 -10.24 -27.82
C LEU A 94 -3.69 -10.18 -29.12
N LEU A 95 -3.53 -11.31 -29.78
CA LEU A 95 -2.77 -11.44 -31.04
C LEU A 95 -1.39 -10.75 -31.01
N GLY A 96 -0.61 -11.07 -29.99
CA GLY A 96 0.77 -10.60 -29.79
C GLY A 96 0.92 -9.27 -29.10
N LYS A 97 -0.15 -8.51 -28.90
CA LYS A 97 -0.12 -7.21 -28.20
C LYS A 97 -0.65 -7.36 -26.78
N LYS A 98 -0.03 -6.64 -25.83
CA LYS A 98 -0.56 -6.55 -24.46
C LYS A 98 -1.94 -5.89 -24.52
N ASN A 99 -2.95 -6.60 -23.99
CA ASN A 99 -4.32 -6.11 -23.98
C ASN A 99 -5.06 -6.67 -22.76
N GLY A 100 -5.47 -5.82 -21.85
CA GLY A 100 -5.98 -6.20 -20.54
C GLY A 100 -4.94 -6.03 -19.42
N TRP A 101 -5.16 -6.70 -18.29
CA TRP A 101 -4.32 -6.51 -17.11
C TRP A 101 -2.95 -7.17 -17.25
N TYR A 102 -1.92 -6.42 -16.83
CA TYR A 102 -0.54 -6.85 -16.62
C TYR A 102 -0.20 -6.74 -15.14
N TYR A 103 0.13 -7.85 -14.52
CA TYR A 103 0.55 -7.95 -13.13
C TYR A 103 2.04 -8.23 -13.08
N LYS A 104 2.76 -7.49 -12.24
CA LYS A 104 4.14 -7.78 -11.85
C LYS A 104 4.15 -8.22 -10.41
N TYR A 105 4.92 -9.25 -10.14
CA TYR A 105 5.09 -9.80 -8.82
C TYR A 105 6.49 -9.52 -8.31
N LYS A 106 6.61 -9.33 -7.01
CA LYS A 106 7.88 -9.33 -6.29
C LYS A 106 7.82 -10.34 -5.18
N LYS A 107 8.98 -10.82 -4.77
CA LYS A 107 9.13 -11.71 -3.62
C LYS A 107 9.58 -10.89 -2.44
N ASP A 108 8.84 -10.96 -1.37
CA ASP A 108 9.25 -10.53 -0.04
C ASP A 108 9.57 -11.77 0.79
N LEU A 109 10.59 -11.68 1.63
CA LEU A 109 11.08 -12.83 2.39
C LEU A 109 10.12 -13.25 3.51
N SER A 110 9.27 -12.33 3.96
CA SER A 110 8.34 -12.56 5.06
C SER A 110 6.98 -13.07 4.60
N ILE A 111 6.48 -12.55 3.48
CA ILE A 111 5.12 -12.84 2.99
C ILE A 111 5.10 -13.66 1.69
N GLY A 112 6.27 -13.95 1.10
CA GLY A 112 6.38 -14.66 -0.16
C GLY A 112 6.15 -13.77 -1.38
N VAL A 113 5.58 -14.35 -2.45
CA VAL A 113 5.32 -13.62 -3.70
C VAL A 113 4.04 -12.79 -3.58
N TYR A 114 4.14 -11.51 -3.87
CA TYR A 114 3.03 -10.57 -3.82
C TYR A 114 2.90 -9.78 -5.13
N ILE A 115 1.71 -9.25 -5.41
CA ILE A 115 1.50 -8.33 -6.54
C ILE A 115 2.16 -7.00 -6.19
N TRP A 116 3.26 -6.67 -6.90
CA TRP A 116 3.92 -5.38 -6.76
C TRP A 116 3.25 -4.28 -7.58
N SER A 117 2.81 -4.60 -8.82
CA SER A 117 2.07 -3.63 -9.63
C SER A 117 1.01 -4.28 -10.50
N ARG A 118 0.00 -3.49 -10.83
CA ARG A 118 -1.08 -3.84 -11.75
C ARG A 118 -1.31 -2.69 -12.72
N GLU A 119 -1.19 -2.96 -14.01
CA GLU A 119 -1.29 -1.99 -15.09
C GLU A 119 -2.29 -2.49 -16.14
N LEU A 120 -3.15 -1.61 -16.65
CA LEU A 120 -4.06 -1.93 -17.75
C LEU A 120 -3.43 -1.55 -19.08
N PHE A 121 -3.53 -2.42 -20.08
CA PHE A 121 -3.04 -2.20 -21.44
C PHE A 121 -4.17 -2.30 -22.47
N ALA A 122 -4.10 -1.46 -23.49
CA ALA A 122 -4.88 -1.54 -24.70
C ALA A 122 -3.92 -1.44 -25.91
N GLY A 123 -3.70 -2.55 -26.62
CA GLY A 123 -2.83 -2.59 -27.78
C GLY A 123 -1.39 -2.13 -27.53
N ASP A 124 -0.72 -2.66 -26.49
CA ASP A 124 0.62 -2.33 -25.99
C ASP A 124 0.75 -0.96 -25.30
N LYS A 125 -0.30 -0.16 -25.21
CA LYS A 125 -0.27 1.12 -24.51
C LYS A 125 -0.93 0.98 -23.16
N LYS A 126 -0.37 1.63 -22.12
CA LYS A 126 -0.99 1.71 -20.81
C LYS A 126 -2.22 2.62 -20.87
N GLU A 127 -3.31 2.20 -20.23
CA GLU A 127 -4.58 2.92 -20.17
C GLU A 127 -5.16 2.90 -18.75
N GLY A 128 -5.87 3.97 -18.38
CA GLY A 128 -6.56 4.06 -17.10
C GLY A 128 -5.61 4.10 -15.90
N THR A 129 -6.05 3.57 -14.77
CA THR A 129 -5.28 3.64 -13.52
C THR A 129 -4.38 2.42 -13.34
N ALA A 130 -3.09 2.67 -13.17
CA ALA A 130 -2.10 1.70 -12.72
C ALA A 130 -1.90 1.82 -11.21
N PHE A 131 -1.60 0.70 -10.57
CA PHE A 131 -1.43 0.58 -9.12
C PHE A 131 -0.07 -0.02 -8.79
N ILE A 132 0.59 0.54 -7.79
CA ILE A 132 1.74 -0.03 -7.10
C ILE A 132 1.29 -0.37 -5.69
N TYR A 133 1.71 -1.51 -5.18
CA TYR A 133 1.30 -2.02 -3.88
C TYR A 133 2.49 -2.16 -2.93
N PHE A 134 2.23 -1.93 -1.65
CA PHE A 134 3.08 -2.40 -0.58
C PHE A 134 3.04 -3.95 -0.52
N PRO A 135 4.02 -4.57 0.16
CA PRO A 135 4.03 -6.01 0.36
C PRO A 135 2.77 -6.58 1.03
N ASP A 136 2.10 -5.82 1.89
CA ASP A 136 0.85 -6.20 2.58
C ASP A 136 -0.40 -6.09 1.69
N GLY A 137 -0.22 -5.73 0.40
CA GLY A 137 -1.30 -5.59 -0.58
C GLY A 137 -2.01 -4.24 -0.58
N LYS A 138 -1.70 -3.33 0.35
CA LYS A 138 -2.23 -1.96 0.32
C LYS A 138 -1.64 -1.17 -0.84
N ILE A 139 -2.41 -0.21 -1.35
CA ILE A 139 -1.95 0.67 -2.43
C ILE A 139 -0.87 1.60 -1.89
N GLN A 140 0.30 1.58 -2.54
CA GLN A 140 1.40 2.51 -2.30
C GLN A 140 1.31 3.74 -3.21
N GLN A 141 0.94 3.53 -4.48
CA GLN A 141 0.87 4.60 -5.47
C GLN A 141 -0.11 4.27 -6.58
N THR A 142 -0.78 5.29 -7.09
CA THR A 142 -1.58 5.19 -8.32
C THR A 142 -1.05 6.13 -9.38
N PHE A 143 -1.15 5.72 -10.65
CA PHE A 143 -0.87 6.55 -11.81
C PHE A 143 -2.03 6.46 -12.78
N SER A 144 -2.44 7.62 -13.32
CA SER A 144 -3.37 7.66 -14.44
C SER A 144 -2.61 7.65 -15.76
N TYR A 145 -3.04 6.82 -16.70
CA TYR A 145 -2.47 6.71 -18.04
C TYR A 145 -3.52 6.96 -19.11
N ASN A 146 -3.10 7.64 -20.16
CA ASN A 146 -3.85 7.81 -21.39
C ASN A 146 -2.90 7.53 -22.57
N SER A 147 -3.25 6.58 -23.43
CA SER A 147 -2.48 6.22 -24.63
C SER A 147 -0.99 5.95 -24.38
N GLY A 148 -0.67 5.35 -23.24
CA GLY A 148 0.68 4.95 -22.81
C GLY A 148 1.44 5.99 -22.00
N LYS A 149 0.93 7.20 -21.87
CA LYS A 149 1.56 8.30 -21.12
C LYS A 149 0.85 8.58 -19.82
N LYS A 150 1.59 8.99 -18.79
CA LYS A 150 1.00 9.48 -17.55
C LYS A 150 0.25 10.76 -17.81
N GLU A 151 -1.02 10.80 -17.40
CA GLU A 151 -1.92 11.93 -17.61
C GLU A 151 -2.86 12.10 -16.43
N GLY A 152 -3.01 13.35 -15.91
CA GLY A 152 -3.88 13.67 -14.81
C GLY A 152 -3.33 13.29 -13.43
N LEU A 153 -4.24 13.15 -12.47
CA LEU A 153 -3.91 13.02 -11.04
C LEU A 153 -3.43 11.61 -10.69
N SER A 154 -2.30 11.56 -10.02
CA SER A 154 -1.68 10.38 -9.41
C SER A 154 -1.54 10.62 -7.89
N LYS A 155 -1.52 9.55 -7.10
CA LYS A 155 -1.53 9.64 -5.63
C LYS A 155 -0.47 8.73 -5.04
N GLU A 156 0.22 9.21 -3.99
CA GLU A 156 1.07 8.39 -3.13
C GLU A 156 0.37 8.21 -1.77
N PHE A 157 0.49 7.02 -1.22
CA PHE A 157 -0.15 6.64 0.03
C PHE A 157 0.90 6.19 1.05
N ASP A 158 0.63 6.41 2.33
CA ASP A 158 1.36 5.79 3.42
C ASP A 158 0.91 4.33 3.66
N LYS A 159 1.54 3.65 4.62
CA LYS A 159 1.20 2.26 4.96
C LYS A 159 -0.18 2.12 5.61
N GLU A 160 -0.70 3.19 6.16
CA GLU A 160 -2.04 3.26 6.75
C GLU A 160 -3.14 3.43 5.68
N GLY A 161 -2.75 3.85 4.46
CA GLY A 161 -3.65 4.09 3.32
C GLY A 161 -4.07 5.55 3.17
N ASN A 162 -3.45 6.48 3.92
CA ASN A 162 -3.71 7.91 3.77
C ASN A 162 -2.97 8.45 2.55
N ILE A 163 -3.60 9.37 1.83
CA ILE A 163 -2.95 10.07 0.72
C ILE A 163 -1.98 11.09 1.30
N ILE A 164 -0.69 10.97 0.96
CA ILE A 164 0.39 11.84 1.44
C ILE A 164 0.98 12.75 0.36
N THR A 165 0.75 12.42 -0.91
CA THR A 165 1.21 13.24 -2.04
C THR A 165 0.20 13.16 -3.19
N LEU A 166 -0.10 14.31 -3.77
CA LEU A 166 -0.79 14.44 -5.04
C LEU A 166 0.24 14.80 -6.12
N LEU A 167 0.18 14.11 -7.25
CA LEU A 167 1.06 14.30 -8.39
C LEU A 167 0.19 14.53 -9.63
N GLU A 168 0.40 15.61 -10.33
CA GLU A 168 -0.30 15.87 -11.58
C GLU A 168 0.66 15.71 -12.76
N TYR A 169 0.27 14.90 -13.73
CA TYR A 169 1.04 14.64 -14.93
C TYR A 169 0.31 15.15 -16.18
N ASN A 170 1.09 15.66 -17.12
CA ASN A 170 0.67 15.97 -18.46
C ASN A 170 1.69 15.37 -19.44
N ASN A 171 1.28 14.39 -20.26
CA ASN A 171 2.13 13.71 -21.24
C ASN A 171 3.46 13.20 -20.65
N ASP A 172 3.45 12.48 -19.52
CA ASP A 172 4.58 12.00 -18.72
C ASP A 172 5.35 13.07 -17.93
N PHE A 173 5.13 14.36 -18.18
CA PHE A 173 5.78 15.43 -17.43
C PHE A 173 5.05 15.68 -16.11
N LEU A 174 5.80 15.69 -15.02
CA LEU A 174 5.26 16.09 -13.72
C LEU A 174 5.03 17.61 -13.70
N VAL A 175 3.75 18.02 -13.68
CA VAL A 175 3.33 19.42 -13.71
C VAL A 175 3.23 19.98 -12.29
N SER A 176 2.71 19.18 -11.35
CA SER A 176 2.50 19.59 -9.97
C SER A 176 2.80 18.44 -9.01
N ARG A 177 3.39 18.79 -7.86
CA ARG A 177 3.59 17.89 -6.73
C ARG A 177 3.17 18.60 -5.45
N GLU A 178 2.11 18.15 -4.84
CA GLU A 178 1.60 18.67 -3.59
C GLU A 178 1.73 17.62 -2.49
N ARG A 179 2.48 17.93 -1.43
CA ARG A 179 2.56 17.07 -0.25
C ARG A 179 1.50 17.51 0.74
N ILE A 180 0.61 16.60 1.11
CA ILE A 180 -0.50 16.82 2.02
C ILE A 180 -0.42 15.86 3.20
N ASN A 181 -1.27 16.08 4.21
CA ASN A 181 -1.46 15.19 5.34
C ASN A 181 -0.15 14.83 6.08
N ARG A 182 0.72 15.83 6.25
CA ARG A 182 2.05 15.65 6.83
C ARG A 182 2.05 15.75 8.34
N LEU A 183 2.82 14.86 8.95
CA LEU A 183 3.26 14.97 10.33
C LEU A 183 4.71 15.46 10.36
N ASP A 184 5.09 16.22 11.37
CA ASP A 184 6.48 16.56 11.64
C ASP A 184 7.19 15.45 12.44
N ASN A 185 8.44 15.67 12.81
CA ASN A 185 9.25 14.74 13.61
C ASN A 185 8.72 14.52 15.05
N LYS A 186 7.73 15.30 15.48
CA LYS A 186 7.03 15.15 16.77
C LYS A 186 5.61 14.57 16.57
N SER A 187 5.31 14.05 15.39
CA SER A 187 3.99 13.54 15.00
C SER A 187 2.86 14.60 15.06
N LEU A 188 3.20 15.90 14.91
CA LEU A 188 2.22 16.98 14.85
C LEU A 188 1.81 17.23 13.41
N LYS A 189 0.52 17.47 13.20
CA LYS A 189 -0.01 17.86 11.89
C LYS A 189 0.54 19.21 11.46
N GLN A 190 1.02 19.28 10.21
CA GLN A 190 1.60 20.49 9.62
C GLN A 190 1.10 20.68 8.18
N GLY A 191 0.88 21.96 7.81
CA GLY A 191 0.53 22.34 6.46
C GLY A 191 -0.85 21.86 6.02
N ASP A 192 -1.00 21.63 4.72
CA ASP A 192 -2.30 21.32 4.12
C ASP A 192 -2.70 19.86 4.33
N TRP A 193 -3.93 19.68 4.78
CA TRP A 193 -4.58 18.41 5.02
C TRP A 193 -5.85 18.33 4.16
N LYS A 194 -5.99 17.21 3.43
CA LYS A 194 -7.15 16.97 2.56
C LYS A 194 -7.75 15.61 2.84
N GLU A 195 -9.06 15.58 2.93
CA GLU A 195 -9.86 14.35 2.99
C GLU A 195 -10.60 14.19 1.67
N PHE A 196 -10.83 12.94 1.28
CA PHE A 196 -11.42 12.61 -0.01
C PHE A 196 -12.66 11.75 0.14
N TYR A 197 -13.63 11.96 -0.73
CA TYR A 197 -14.74 11.04 -0.91
C TYR A 197 -14.28 9.74 -1.61
N PRO A 198 -15.06 8.62 -1.50
CA PRO A 198 -14.75 7.38 -2.22
C PRO A 198 -14.67 7.55 -3.75
N ASN A 199 -15.38 8.53 -4.32
CA ASN A 199 -15.30 8.86 -5.75
C ASN A 199 -14.02 9.66 -6.13
N GLY A 200 -13.16 9.96 -5.16
CA GLY A 200 -11.89 10.67 -5.34
C GLY A 200 -11.99 12.20 -5.30
N GLY A 201 -13.20 12.77 -5.16
CA GLY A 201 -13.40 14.20 -4.97
C GLY A 201 -12.93 14.66 -3.59
N ILE A 202 -12.48 15.92 -3.47
CA ILE A 202 -12.09 16.51 -2.18
C ILE A 202 -13.36 16.64 -1.31
N LYS A 203 -13.30 16.12 -0.08
CA LYS A 203 -14.34 16.25 0.94
C LYS A 203 -14.07 17.47 1.82
N SER A 204 -12.84 17.63 2.29
CA SER A 204 -12.45 18.79 3.10
C SER A 204 -10.99 19.17 2.87
N GLU A 205 -10.69 20.46 3.06
CA GLU A 205 -9.35 21.03 3.10
C GLU A 205 -9.17 21.75 4.43
N LYS A 206 -8.03 21.52 5.09
CA LYS A 206 -7.67 22.08 6.40
C LYS A 206 -6.20 22.47 6.37
N THR A 207 -5.83 23.52 7.03
CA THR A 207 -4.41 23.85 7.25
C THR A 207 -4.09 23.72 8.74
N TYR A 208 -2.99 23.06 9.07
CA TYR A 208 -2.55 22.84 10.44
C TYR A 208 -1.17 23.47 10.70
N LYS A 209 -1.01 23.96 11.92
CA LYS A 209 0.26 24.36 12.50
C LYS A 209 0.33 23.77 13.91
N ASP A 210 1.29 22.88 14.15
CA ASP A 210 1.51 22.21 15.44
C ASP A 210 0.22 21.54 15.98
N ASP A 211 -0.48 20.71 15.17
CA ASP A 211 -1.77 20.05 15.43
C ASP A 211 -2.98 21.01 15.55
N LEU A 212 -2.79 22.31 15.57
CA LEU A 212 -3.88 23.27 15.65
C LEU A 212 -4.29 23.71 14.26
N MET A 213 -5.60 23.73 13.97
CA MET A 213 -6.10 24.32 12.73
C MET A 213 -5.71 25.79 12.66
N HIS A 214 -5.09 26.21 11.55
CA HIS A 214 -4.62 27.56 11.31
C HIS A 214 -4.79 27.92 9.84
N GLY A 215 -5.70 28.82 9.54
CA GLY A 215 -6.12 29.11 8.16
C GLY A 215 -7.54 28.67 7.87
N TYR A 216 -7.88 28.53 6.60
CA TYR A 216 -9.23 28.16 6.20
C TYR A 216 -9.48 26.67 6.33
N TYR A 217 -10.60 26.31 6.97
CA TYR A 217 -11.29 25.04 6.80
C TYR A 217 -12.31 25.18 5.69
N LYS A 218 -12.31 24.27 4.73
CA LYS A 218 -13.27 24.22 3.64
C LYS A 218 -13.87 22.83 3.56
N GLU A 219 -15.16 22.74 3.31
CA GLU A 219 -15.87 21.49 3.07
C GLU A 219 -16.62 21.54 1.75
N TYR A 220 -16.67 20.43 1.04
CA TYR A 220 -17.25 20.30 -0.28
C TYR A 220 -18.28 19.16 -0.30
N ASP A 221 -19.30 19.27 -1.15
CA ASP A 221 -20.21 18.17 -1.45
C ASP A 221 -19.56 17.14 -2.42
N THR A 222 -20.23 16.03 -2.65
CA THR A 222 -19.75 14.96 -3.55
C THR A 222 -19.60 15.38 -5.01
N ARG A 223 -20.10 16.58 -5.39
CA ARG A 223 -19.97 17.19 -6.72
C ARG A 223 -18.87 18.26 -6.76
N GLY A 224 -18.17 18.48 -5.64
CA GLY A 224 -17.09 19.46 -5.51
C GLY A 224 -17.58 20.90 -5.25
N LYS A 225 -18.86 21.10 -4.92
CA LYS A 225 -19.37 22.42 -4.54
C LYS A 225 -18.96 22.72 -3.10
N LEU A 226 -18.37 23.90 -2.87
CA LEU A 226 -18.05 24.39 -1.53
C LEU A 226 -19.34 24.60 -0.72
N ILE A 227 -19.43 23.96 0.46
CA ILE A 227 -20.61 24.02 1.34
C ILE A 227 -20.32 24.73 2.66
N LEU A 228 -19.04 24.79 3.07
CA LEU A 228 -18.65 25.45 4.32
C LEU A 228 -17.26 26.05 4.19
N THR A 229 -17.08 27.25 4.73
CA THR A 229 -15.75 27.88 4.95
C THR A 229 -15.71 28.48 6.35
N MET A 230 -14.69 28.13 7.12
CA MET A 230 -14.41 28.73 8.44
C MET A 230 -12.94 29.14 8.49
N LEU A 231 -12.65 30.25 9.18
CA LEU A 231 -11.28 30.67 9.44
C LEU A 231 -10.89 30.27 10.85
N TYR A 232 -9.73 29.62 10.98
CA TYR A 232 -9.15 29.22 12.24
C TYR A 232 -7.83 29.94 12.48
N GLU A 233 -7.55 30.29 13.72
CA GLU A 233 -6.26 30.77 14.19
C GLU A 233 -5.89 30.05 15.49
N ASN A 234 -4.78 29.33 15.48
CA ASN A 234 -4.31 28.50 16.61
C ASN A 234 -5.41 27.58 17.19
N GLY A 235 -6.19 26.94 16.30
CA GLY A 235 -7.30 26.05 16.66
C GLY A 235 -8.61 26.74 17.02
N SER A 236 -8.62 28.07 17.22
CA SER A 236 -9.83 28.86 17.51
C SER A 236 -10.54 29.26 16.22
N ILE A 237 -11.86 29.23 16.23
CA ILE A 237 -12.67 29.79 15.14
C ILE A 237 -12.66 31.31 15.28
N VAL A 238 -11.97 31.99 14.35
CA VAL A 238 -11.86 33.45 14.37
C VAL A 238 -13.04 34.11 13.69
N LYS A 239 -13.48 33.53 12.57
CA LYS A 239 -14.56 34.08 11.76
C LYS A 239 -15.25 32.98 10.96
N SER A 240 -16.57 32.96 10.98
CA SER A 240 -17.35 32.31 9.95
C SER A 240 -17.56 33.32 8.81
N ARG A 241 -17.17 32.99 7.58
CA ARG A 241 -17.41 33.84 6.41
C ARG A 241 -18.89 34.12 6.22
N VAL A 242 -19.73 33.22 6.72
CA VAL A 242 -21.19 33.31 6.67
C VAL A 242 -21.71 34.53 7.46
N GLU A 243 -21.05 34.93 8.56
CA GLU A 243 -21.55 36.04 9.40
C GLU A 243 -21.41 37.44 8.77
N ASP A 244 -20.60 37.57 7.72
CA ASP A 244 -20.37 38.84 7.00
C ASP A 244 -21.15 38.97 5.68
N GLU A 245 -21.90 37.95 5.28
CA GLU A 245 -22.64 37.99 4.03
C GLU A 245 -23.90 38.87 4.17
N PRO A 246 -24.23 39.69 3.15
CA PRO A 246 -25.30 40.68 3.25
C PRO A 246 -26.70 40.07 3.39
N ASP A 247 -26.88 38.77 3.14
CA ASP A 247 -28.14 38.04 3.27
C ASP A 247 -28.26 37.25 4.61
N ILE A 248 -27.34 37.52 5.55
CA ILE A 248 -27.33 36.87 6.88
C ILE A 248 -28.00 37.78 7.90
N GLU A 249 -28.99 37.22 8.61
CA GLU A 249 -29.63 37.83 9.76
C GLU A 249 -29.06 37.21 11.05
N ILE A 250 -28.48 38.02 11.95
CA ILE A 250 -28.08 37.60 13.28
C ILE A 250 -29.27 37.68 14.22
N VAL A 251 -29.79 36.53 14.64
CA VAL A 251 -30.89 36.43 15.59
C VAL A 251 -30.33 36.34 17.00
N ASN A 252 -30.72 37.30 17.85
CA ASN A 252 -30.43 37.29 19.28
C ASN A 252 -31.72 37.07 20.08
N LYS A 253 -31.65 36.24 21.12
CA LYS A 253 -32.75 36.07 22.09
C LYS A 253 -32.28 36.48 23.48
N TYR A 254 -33.17 37.05 24.24
CA TYR A 254 -32.91 37.59 25.56
C TYR A 254 -33.89 36.99 26.57
N ASP A 255 -33.45 36.87 27.82
CA ASP A 255 -34.33 36.54 28.94
C ASP A 255 -35.19 37.75 29.35
N PRO A 256 -36.14 37.59 30.29
CA PRO A 256 -36.97 38.69 30.79
C PRO A 256 -36.18 39.82 31.46
N GLU A 257 -34.97 39.51 31.94
CA GLU A 257 -34.05 40.47 32.59
C GLU A 257 -33.19 41.22 31.55
N GLY A 258 -33.33 40.93 30.23
CA GLY A 258 -32.63 41.54 29.13
C GLY A 258 -31.21 41.00 28.86
N LYS A 259 -30.86 39.85 29.47
CA LYS A 259 -29.59 39.17 29.21
C LYS A 259 -29.73 38.29 27.98
N ARG A 260 -28.71 38.30 27.12
CA ARG A 260 -28.67 37.45 25.94
C ARG A 260 -28.54 35.97 26.31
N ILE A 261 -29.47 35.15 25.86
CA ILE A 261 -29.52 33.71 26.07
C ILE A 261 -29.18 32.91 24.81
N TYR A 262 -29.20 33.56 23.65
CA TYR A 262 -28.89 32.91 22.36
C TYR A 262 -28.43 33.94 21.33
N SER A 263 -27.53 33.53 20.42
CA SER A 263 -27.13 34.29 19.24
C SER A 263 -26.75 33.33 18.12
N GLY A 264 -27.22 33.58 16.89
CA GLY A 264 -26.82 32.76 15.75
C GLY A 264 -27.23 33.38 14.41
N PRO A 265 -26.42 33.14 13.36
CA PRO A 265 -26.68 33.61 12.02
C PRO A 265 -27.72 32.73 11.30
N TYR A 266 -28.61 33.35 10.54
CA TYR A 266 -29.61 32.70 9.71
C TYR A 266 -29.56 33.25 8.28
N ARG A 267 -29.72 32.37 7.28
CA ARG A 267 -29.97 32.74 5.88
C ARG A 267 -31.36 32.23 5.49
N ASN A 268 -32.27 33.14 5.12
CA ASN A 268 -33.64 32.77 4.76
C ASN A 268 -34.32 31.84 5.83
N LYS A 269 -34.17 32.15 7.11
CA LYS A 269 -34.66 31.38 8.24
C LYS A 269 -33.99 30.00 8.44
N ILE A 270 -32.97 29.66 7.68
CA ILE A 270 -32.17 28.46 7.84
C ILE A 270 -30.98 28.79 8.74
N PRO A 271 -30.71 28.03 9.82
CA PRO A 271 -29.54 28.27 10.66
C PRO A 271 -28.27 27.97 9.89
N VAL A 272 -27.28 28.87 9.97
CA VAL A 272 -25.97 28.73 9.31
C VAL A 272 -24.85 29.20 10.21
N GLY A 273 -23.60 28.71 10.04
CA GLY A 273 -22.48 29.15 10.82
C GLY A 273 -22.56 28.74 12.30
N ILE A 274 -22.09 29.61 13.21
CA ILE A 274 -21.95 29.29 14.63
C ILE A 274 -23.08 29.93 15.45
N HIS A 275 -23.88 29.11 16.10
CA HIS A 275 -24.92 29.50 17.03
C HIS A 275 -24.41 29.30 18.47
N ARG A 276 -24.75 30.19 19.39
CA ARG A 276 -24.29 30.16 20.78
C ARG A 276 -25.47 30.31 21.74
N GLU A 277 -25.47 29.49 22.78
CA GLU A 277 -26.33 29.62 23.93
C GLU A 277 -25.54 30.14 25.12
N TYR A 278 -26.15 31.01 25.90
CA TYR A 278 -25.51 31.71 27.00
C TYR A 278 -26.16 31.37 28.33
N GLY A 279 -25.35 31.16 29.34
CA GLY A 279 -25.81 30.99 30.73
C GLY A 279 -26.17 32.31 31.38
N LYS A 280 -26.71 32.24 32.60
CA LYS A 280 -27.08 33.42 33.40
C LYS A 280 -25.92 34.35 33.71
N ASP A 281 -24.68 33.83 33.69
CA ASP A 281 -23.44 34.58 33.85
C ASP A 281 -22.94 35.25 32.55
N GLY A 282 -23.67 35.07 31.42
CA GLY A 282 -23.34 35.60 30.11
C GLY A 282 -22.28 34.81 29.35
N LYS A 283 -21.78 33.71 29.93
CA LYS A 283 -20.82 32.83 29.25
C LYS A 283 -21.51 31.87 28.29
N VAL A 284 -20.82 31.47 27.24
CA VAL A 284 -21.29 30.43 26.33
C VAL A 284 -21.33 29.11 27.07
N ILE A 285 -22.51 28.49 27.13
CA ILE A 285 -22.75 27.19 27.75
C ILE A 285 -22.87 26.08 26.72
N ASN A 286 -23.24 26.43 25.48
CA ASN A 286 -23.29 25.52 24.35
C ASN A 286 -23.12 26.29 23.05
N ALA A 287 -22.62 25.62 22.00
CA ALA A 287 -22.53 26.15 20.66
C ALA A 287 -22.89 25.05 19.64
N PHE A 288 -23.50 25.45 18.55
CA PHE A 288 -23.87 24.60 17.44
C PHE A 288 -23.25 25.15 16.16
N ILE A 289 -22.73 24.29 15.32
CA ILE A 289 -22.16 24.66 14.03
C ILE A 289 -23.03 24.08 12.92
N TYR A 290 -23.48 24.95 12.03
CA TYR A 290 -24.35 24.57 10.90
C TYR A 290 -23.66 24.86 9.56
N THR A 291 -23.95 24.01 8.56
CA THR A 291 -23.61 24.26 7.15
C THR A 291 -24.48 25.36 6.57
N ASP A 292 -24.15 25.83 5.34
CA ASP A 292 -24.93 26.82 4.60
C ASP A 292 -26.36 26.36 4.24
N ASN A 293 -26.65 25.07 4.32
CA ASN A 293 -27.98 24.50 4.09
C ASN A 293 -28.69 24.06 5.38
N GLY A 294 -28.19 24.50 6.54
CA GLY A 294 -28.81 24.28 7.85
C GLY A 294 -28.58 22.91 8.47
N LEU A 295 -27.66 22.13 7.95
CA LEU A 295 -27.27 20.86 8.54
C LEU A 295 -26.36 21.10 9.75
N MET A 296 -26.69 20.55 10.91
CA MET A 296 -25.83 20.62 12.09
C MET A 296 -24.62 19.70 11.91
N LEU A 297 -23.43 20.28 12.04
CA LEU A 297 -22.15 19.56 11.94
C LEU A 297 -21.57 19.19 13.29
N SER A 298 -21.72 20.08 14.27
CA SER A 298 -21.08 19.90 15.59
C SER A 298 -21.86 20.60 16.67
N GLU A 299 -21.77 20.08 17.91
CA GLU A 299 -22.23 20.76 19.12
C GLU A 299 -21.21 20.60 20.25
N GLY A 300 -21.13 21.62 21.12
CA GLY A 300 -20.24 21.58 22.28
C GLY A 300 -20.06 22.95 22.92
N ILE A 301 -19.08 23.06 23.81
CA ILE A 301 -18.80 24.28 24.55
C ILE A 301 -17.64 25.03 23.89
N VAL A 302 -17.80 26.32 23.68
CA VAL A 302 -16.70 27.23 23.34
C VAL A 302 -16.49 28.23 24.46
N ASP A 303 -15.25 28.66 24.68
CA ASP A 303 -14.97 29.79 25.55
C ASP A 303 -15.26 31.14 24.86
N GLU A 304 -15.03 32.24 25.53
CA GLU A 304 -15.24 33.60 25.01
C GLU A 304 -14.34 33.90 23.79
N ALA A 305 -13.16 33.30 23.70
CA ALA A 305 -12.24 33.42 22.59
C ALA A 305 -12.58 32.49 21.39
N GLY A 306 -13.62 31.63 21.53
CA GLY A 306 -14.02 30.66 20.50
C GLY A 306 -13.26 29.34 20.56
N ASN A 307 -12.45 29.11 21.61
CA ASN A 307 -11.77 27.84 21.80
C ASN A 307 -12.77 26.74 22.20
N ARG A 308 -12.65 25.57 21.61
CA ARG A 308 -13.42 24.39 22.00
C ARG A 308 -12.97 23.93 23.39
N ASN A 309 -13.92 23.81 24.31
CA ASN A 309 -13.68 23.31 25.65
C ASN A 309 -14.82 22.38 26.09
N GLY A 310 -14.52 21.45 27.01
CA GLY A 310 -15.52 20.52 27.49
C GLY A 310 -15.96 19.47 26.48
N LYS A 311 -17.19 18.97 26.62
CA LYS A 311 -17.74 17.90 25.78
C LYS A 311 -18.14 18.40 24.41
N TRP A 312 -17.80 17.62 23.37
CA TRP A 312 -18.11 17.89 21.97
C TRP A 312 -18.65 16.65 21.28
N LYS A 313 -19.54 16.89 20.30
CA LYS A 313 -19.99 15.90 19.33
C LYS A 313 -19.89 16.49 17.94
N ASP A 314 -19.37 15.68 17.01
CA ASP A 314 -19.40 15.96 15.59
C ASP A 314 -20.37 14.97 14.91
N TYR A 315 -21.03 15.42 13.84
CA TYR A 315 -22.10 14.67 13.19
C TYR A 315 -21.78 14.40 11.72
N PHE A 316 -22.22 13.26 11.24
CA PHE A 316 -22.29 12.98 9.81
C PHE A 316 -23.37 13.86 9.16
N SER A 317 -23.32 13.98 7.82
CA SER A 317 -24.30 14.72 7.03
C SER A 317 -25.74 14.18 7.13
N ASN A 318 -25.94 12.97 7.66
CA ASN A 318 -27.25 12.40 7.94
C ASN A 318 -27.76 12.71 9.37
N GLY A 319 -27.04 13.52 10.14
CA GLY A 319 -27.36 13.92 11.51
C GLY A 319 -27.00 12.89 12.60
N LYS A 320 -26.34 11.77 12.24
CA LYS A 320 -25.87 10.78 13.20
C LYS A 320 -24.52 11.18 13.77
N ILE A 321 -24.25 10.79 15.01
CA ILE A 321 -22.96 11.09 15.67
C ILE A 321 -21.84 10.41 14.91
N GLN A 322 -20.80 11.17 14.57
CA GLN A 322 -19.55 10.71 13.97
C GLN A 322 -18.49 10.48 15.03
N GLU A 323 -18.33 11.43 15.94
CA GLU A 323 -17.39 11.32 17.05
C GLU A 323 -17.88 12.12 18.25
N GLU A 324 -17.46 11.71 19.44
CA GLU A 324 -17.70 12.43 20.68
C GLU A 324 -16.51 12.32 21.63
N GLY A 325 -16.27 13.39 22.39
CA GLY A 325 -15.17 13.43 23.36
C GLY A 325 -15.06 14.76 24.05
N GLN A 326 -13.87 15.10 24.49
CA GLN A 326 -13.58 16.36 25.19
C GLN A 326 -12.50 17.14 24.49
N PHE A 327 -12.63 18.47 24.52
CA PHE A 327 -11.57 19.40 24.18
C PHE A 327 -11.12 20.18 25.42
N THR A 328 -9.84 20.51 25.45
CA THR A 328 -9.23 21.49 26.34
C THR A 328 -8.40 22.41 25.47
N ASP A 329 -8.75 23.69 25.43
CA ASP A 329 -8.06 24.71 24.62
C ASP A 329 -7.84 24.26 23.17
N ASN A 330 -8.93 23.89 22.47
CA ASN A 330 -8.96 23.37 21.10
C ASN A 330 -8.24 22.04 20.86
N ARG A 331 -7.70 21.40 21.88
CA ARG A 331 -7.02 20.10 21.75
C ARG A 331 -7.88 18.99 22.30
N ARG A 332 -7.98 17.88 21.58
CA ARG A 332 -8.65 16.68 22.08
C ARG A 332 -7.99 16.27 23.41
N SER A 333 -8.82 15.95 24.41
CA SER A 333 -8.40 15.47 25.72
C SER A 333 -9.31 14.38 26.23
N GLY A 334 -8.82 13.51 27.13
CA GLY A 334 -9.62 12.45 27.72
C GLY A 334 -10.12 11.43 26.71
N GLN A 335 -11.20 10.74 27.07
CA GLN A 335 -11.77 9.65 26.29
C GLN A 335 -12.54 10.15 25.07
N TRP A 336 -12.34 9.48 23.93
CA TRP A 336 -13.02 9.72 22.67
C TRP A 336 -13.65 8.45 22.14
N LYS A 337 -14.79 8.60 21.46
CA LYS A 337 -15.47 7.55 20.71
C LYS A 337 -15.71 8.02 19.29
N PHE A 338 -15.47 7.14 18.35
CA PHE A 338 -15.70 7.34 16.93
C PHE A 338 -16.72 6.32 16.46
N TYR A 339 -17.64 6.73 15.63
CA TYR A 339 -18.73 5.92 15.13
C TYR A 339 -18.72 5.85 13.61
N ASN A 340 -19.16 4.73 13.07
CA ASN A 340 -19.46 4.65 11.65
C ASN A 340 -20.87 5.21 11.35
N ILE A 341 -21.20 5.30 10.05
CA ILE A 341 -22.48 5.87 9.60
C ILE A 341 -23.72 5.06 10.06
N LEU A 342 -23.53 3.83 10.53
CA LEU A 342 -24.55 2.96 11.11
C LEU A 342 -24.66 3.12 12.64
N GLU A 343 -24.00 4.14 13.21
CA GLU A 343 -23.96 4.44 14.67
C GLU A 343 -23.29 3.36 15.51
N LYS A 344 -22.47 2.50 14.89
CA LYS A 344 -21.68 1.53 15.63
C LYS A 344 -20.34 2.16 16.00
N VAL A 345 -19.86 1.84 17.20
CA VAL A 345 -18.54 2.25 17.65
C VAL A 345 -17.50 1.57 16.76
N GLU A 346 -16.68 2.37 16.11
CA GLU A 346 -15.59 1.93 15.24
C GLU A 346 -14.24 2.00 15.95
N GLN A 347 -14.09 3.00 16.83
CA GLN A 347 -12.84 3.25 17.54
C GLN A 347 -13.09 3.92 18.88
N THR A 348 -12.28 3.58 19.90
CA THR A 348 -12.22 4.30 21.17
C THR A 348 -10.77 4.49 21.59
N GLY A 349 -10.49 5.59 22.29
CA GLY A 349 -9.15 5.85 22.83
C GLY A 349 -9.12 7.14 23.62
N SER A 350 -7.96 7.45 24.17
CA SER A 350 -7.71 8.69 24.89
C SER A 350 -6.80 9.61 24.13
N PHE A 351 -7.00 10.90 24.32
CA PHE A 351 -6.05 11.94 23.91
C PHE A 351 -5.49 12.66 25.11
N ASN A 352 -4.22 13.01 25.01
CA ASN A 352 -3.52 13.92 25.91
C ASN A 352 -2.96 15.07 25.08
N ASN A 353 -3.47 16.28 25.33
CA ASN A 353 -3.05 17.49 24.60
C ASN A 353 -3.09 17.32 23.07
N GLY A 354 -4.15 16.72 22.53
CA GLY A 354 -4.38 16.50 21.10
C GLY A 354 -3.71 15.25 20.51
N ARG A 355 -2.91 14.53 21.28
CA ARG A 355 -2.20 13.32 20.83
C ARG A 355 -2.83 12.07 21.40
N PRO A 356 -2.96 10.99 20.63
CA PRO A 356 -3.31 9.68 21.16
C PRO A 356 -2.40 9.30 22.33
N ASP A 357 -2.99 8.81 23.41
CA ASP A 357 -2.27 8.42 24.63
C ASP A 357 -3.01 7.30 25.36
N GLY A 358 -2.28 6.28 25.83
CA GLY A 358 -2.85 5.10 26.45
C GLY A 358 -3.45 4.10 25.46
N LEU A 359 -4.36 3.28 25.93
CA LEU A 359 -4.94 2.16 25.17
C LEU A 359 -6.00 2.65 24.18
N TRP A 360 -5.81 2.28 22.93
CA TRP A 360 -6.75 2.48 21.84
C TRP A 360 -7.34 1.16 21.40
N LYS A 361 -8.64 1.16 21.00
CA LYS A 361 -9.39 -0.01 20.57
C LYS A 361 -10.13 0.27 19.27
N TRP A 362 -10.10 -0.68 18.35
CA TRP A 362 -10.84 -0.69 17.09
C TRP A 362 -11.80 -1.86 17.07
N TYR A 363 -12.92 -1.70 16.43
CA TYR A 363 -14.00 -2.70 16.43
C TYR A 363 -14.43 -3.02 15.00
N TYR A 364 -14.84 -4.24 14.77
CA TYR A 364 -15.56 -4.66 13.58
C TYR A 364 -16.98 -4.08 13.56
N ASP A 365 -17.64 -4.10 12.38
CA ASP A 365 -19.06 -3.70 12.27
C ASP A 365 -20.00 -4.56 13.12
N SER A 366 -19.64 -5.79 13.46
CA SER A 366 -20.32 -6.65 14.41
C SER A 366 -20.26 -6.15 15.86
N GLY A 367 -19.33 -5.24 16.16
CA GLY A 367 -18.98 -4.78 17.51
C GLY A 367 -17.92 -5.64 18.20
N ALA A 368 -17.44 -6.71 17.55
CA ALA A 368 -16.31 -7.49 18.05
C ALA A 368 -15.02 -6.65 18.02
N LEU A 369 -14.13 -6.92 18.96
CA LEU A 369 -12.83 -6.23 19.04
C LEU A 369 -11.95 -6.65 17.84
N LEU A 370 -11.49 -5.65 17.08
CA LEU A 370 -10.57 -5.85 15.95
C LEU A 370 -9.11 -5.74 16.39
N ARG A 371 -8.80 -4.69 17.18
CA ARG A 371 -7.42 -4.40 17.59
C ARG A 371 -7.39 -3.59 18.88
N GLU A 372 -6.39 -3.86 19.70
CA GLU A 372 -5.94 -3.04 20.82
C GLU A 372 -4.49 -2.63 20.59
N GLU A 373 -4.16 -1.37 20.90
CA GLU A 373 -2.85 -0.81 20.63
C GLU A 373 -2.56 0.32 21.64
N GLU A 374 -1.36 0.33 22.18
CA GLU A 374 -0.95 1.37 23.13
C GLU A 374 -0.21 2.51 22.43
N TYR A 375 -0.48 3.73 22.91
CA TYR A 375 0.12 4.96 22.45
C TYR A 375 0.75 5.73 23.61
N PHE A 376 1.89 6.34 23.33
CA PHE A 376 2.51 7.30 24.22
C PHE A 376 2.86 8.56 23.44
N GLN A 377 2.31 9.70 23.85
CA GLN A 377 2.52 11.02 23.21
C GLN A 377 2.30 11.03 21.68
N GLY A 378 1.34 10.25 21.19
CA GLY A 378 0.96 10.21 19.78
C GLY A 378 1.66 9.15 18.94
N GLN A 379 2.66 8.47 19.49
CA GLN A 379 3.34 7.35 18.82
C GLN A 379 2.89 6.02 19.39
N ARG A 380 2.91 4.97 18.57
CA ARG A 380 2.68 3.60 19.05
C ARG A 380 3.82 3.22 19.99
N ASP A 381 3.50 2.93 21.22
CA ASP A 381 4.48 2.54 22.24
C ASP A 381 3.82 1.64 23.27
N GLY A 382 4.22 0.39 23.34
CA GLY A 382 3.61 -0.65 24.14
C GLY A 382 2.98 -1.77 23.32
N SER A 383 2.01 -2.46 23.90
CA SER A 383 1.40 -3.65 23.34
C SER A 383 0.49 -3.38 22.15
N CYS A 384 0.47 -4.33 21.22
CA CYS A 384 -0.48 -4.39 20.09
C CYS A 384 -1.01 -5.80 19.96
N THR A 385 -2.35 -5.94 19.91
CA THR A 385 -3.01 -7.22 19.65
C THR A 385 -4.12 -7.02 18.62
N GLU A 386 -4.13 -7.84 17.58
CA GLU A 386 -5.18 -7.88 16.56
C GLU A 386 -5.96 -9.18 16.67
N TYR A 387 -7.26 -9.08 16.47
CA TYR A 387 -8.20 -10.19 16.61
C TYR A 387 -8.95 -10.43 15.30
N SER A 388 -9.30 -11.68 15.03
CA SER A 388 -10.32 -12.01 14.04
C SER A 388 -11.71 -11.57 14.53
N GLU A 389 -12.69 -11.54 13.66
CA GLU A 389 -14.08 -11.23 14.04
C GLU A 389 -14.68 -12.26 15.03
N THR A 390 -14.12 -13.47 15.08
CA THR A 390 -14.48 -14.52 16.05
C THR A 390 -13.75 -14.39 17.39
N GLY A 391 -12.87 -13.39 17.54
CA GLY A 391 -12.11 -13.11 18.76
C GLY A 391 -10.79 -13.90 18.90
N GLU A 392 -10.34 -14.61 17.85
CA GLU A 392 -9.02 -15.26 17.87
C GLU A 392 -7.92 -14.22 17.65
N ILE A 393 -6.81 -14.33 18.37
CA ILE A 393 -5.63 -13.49 18.15
C ILE A 393 -4.98 -13.86 16.82
N ILE A 394 -4.89 -12.89 15.91
CA ILE A 394 -4.28 -13.03 14.58
C ILE A 394 -2.92 -12.34 14.46
N ALA A 395 -2.66 -11.32 15.29
CA ALA A 395 -1.34 -10.71 15.42
C ALA A 395 -1.15 -10.19 16.84
N GLN A 396 0.09 -10.31 17.37
CA GLN A 396 0.45 -9.80 18.69
C GLN A 396 1.92 -9.44 18.73
N GLY A 397 2.26 -8.33 19.38
CA GLY A 397 3.62 -7.87 19.59
C GLY A 397 3.66 -6.53 20.29
N GLU A 398 4.78 -5.85 20.19
CA GLU A 398 5.01 -4.56 20.83
C GLU A 398 5.57 -3.54 19.84
N TYR A 399 5.27 -2.28 20.08
CA TYR A 399 5.88 -1.12 19.44
C TYR A 399 6.76 -0.37 20.43
N SER A 400 7.81 0.26 19.93
CA SER A 400 8.62 1.24 20.65
C SER A 400 8.90 2.39 19.70
N ASP A 401 8.60 3.63 20.11
CA ASP A 401 8.78 4.85 19.29
C ASP A 401 8.16 4.73 17.88
N GLY A 402 6.99 4.08 17.76
CA GLY A 402 6.27 3.90 16.50
C GLY A 402 6.71 2.72 15.64
N GLU A 403 7.81 2.06 15.98
CA GLU A 403 8.40 0.95 15.25
C GLU A 403 8.12 -0.40 15.94
N LYS A 404 7.88 -1.47 15.15
CA LYS A 404 7.76 -2.81 15.72
C LYS A 404 9.06 -3.19 16.46
N ASN A 405 8.92 -3.68 17.69
CA ASN A 405 10.05 -4.08 18.52
C ASN A 405 9.71 -5.34 19.30
N GLY A 406 10.72 -6.11 19.74
CA GLY A 406 10.47 -7.33 20.53
C GLY A 406 9.85 -8.47 19.72
N GLU A 407 9.29 -9.44 20.42
CA GLU A 407 8.70 -10.64 19.82
C GLU A 407 7.35 -10.33 19.18
N TRP A 408 7.17 -10.85 17.96
CA TRP A 408 5.90 -10.75 17.23
C TRP A 408 5.42 -12.13 16.80
N LYS A 409 4.12 -12.31 16.87
CA LYS A 409 3.45 -13.52 16.43
C LYS A 409 2.25 -13.17 15.54
N TYR A 410 2.14 -13.89 14.42
CA TYR A 410 1.06 -13.77 13.47
C TYR A 410 0.40 -15.13 13.26
N LYS A 411 -0.91 -15.15 13.17
CA LYS A 411 -1.69 -16.36 12.86
C LYS A 411 -2.62 -16.04 11.69
N THR A 412 -2.50 -16.80 10.63
CA THR A 412 -3.42 -16.76 9.47
C THR A 412 -4.16 -18.09 9.37
N SER A 413 -5.09 -18.22 8.42
CA SER A 413 -5.76 -19.48 8.11
C SER A 413 -4.80 -20.57 7.59
N GLU A 414 -3.61 -20.19 7.12
CA GLU A 414 -2.68 -21.11 6.44
C GLU A 414 -1.41 -21.39 7.24
N PHE A 415 -1.01 -20.49 8.12
CA PHE A 415 0.23 -20.62 8.89
C PHE A 415 0.26 -19.71 10.12
N THR A 416 1.16 -20.02 11.05
CA THR A 416 1.60 -19.12 12.11
C THR A 416 3.02 -18.68 11.81
N GLU A 417 3.34 -17.42 12.05
CA GLU A 417 4.71 -16.88 11.93
C GLU A 417 5.08 -16.16 13.22
N GLU A 418 6.35 -16.34 13.68
CA GLU A 418 6.86 -15.69 14.88
C GLU A 418 8.34 -15.34 14.73
N GLY A 419 8.76 -14.27 15.41
CA GLY A 419 10.13 -13.81 15.46
C GLY A 419 10.25 -12.43 16.04
N LYS A 420 11.47 -11.93 16.11
CA LYS A 420 11.77 -10.64 16.72
C LYS A 420 11.90 -9.54 15.68
N TYR A 421 11.38 -8.36 16.02
CA TYR A 421 11.71 -7.10 15.36
C TYR A 421 12.68 -6.27 16.22
N LEU A 422 13.54 -5.53 15.55
CA LEU A 422 14.36 -4.49 16.14
C LEU A 422 14.24 -3.26 15.25
N THR A 423 13.72 -2.15 15.81
CA THR A 423 13.47 -0.89 15.06
C THR A 423 12.74 -1.11 13.72
N GLY A 424 11.62 -1.83 13.76
CA GLY A 424 10.76 -2.11 12.60
C GLY A 424 11.26 -3.17 11.64
N LEU A 425 12.49 -3.68 11.81
CA LEU A 425 13.11 -4.66 10.92
C LEU A 425 13.19 -6.05 11.58
N LYS A 426 12.97 -7.12 10.79
CA LYS A 426 13.15 -8.49 11.28
C LYS A 426 14.58 -8.67 11.75
N ASP A 427 14.75 -9.23 12.96
CA ASP A 427 16.06 -9.51 13.57
C ASP A 427 16.06 -10.85 14.28
N GLY A 428 17.19 -11.58 14.22
CA GLY A 428 17.30 -12.90 14.80
C GLY A 428 16.51 -13.99 14.06
N ILE A 429 16.11 -15.03 14.78
CA ILE A 429 15.49 -16.22 14.20
C ILE A 429 13.99 -16.02 14.03
N TRP A 430 13.53 -16.17 12.78
CA TRP A 430 12.13 -16.23 12.40
C TRP A 430 11.69 -17.64 12.09
N ARG A 431 10.48 -18.00 12.49
CA ARG A 431 9.86 -19.30 12.25
C ARG A 431 8.45 -19.12 11.71
N SER A 432 8.05 -19.99 10.80
CA SER A 432 6.64 -20.15 10.47
C SER A 432 6.25 -21.63 10.54
N TYR A 433 4.98 -21.88 10.85
CA TYR A 433 4.45 -23.21 11.07
C TYR A 433 3.20 -23.39 10.21
N TYR A 434 3.02 -24.58 9.68
CA TYR A 434 1.78 -25.00 9.06
C TYR A 434 0.62 -25.04 10.07
N THR A 435 -0.61 -25.21 9.59
CA THR A 435 -1.81 -25.34 10.45
C THR A 435 -1.75 -26.55 11.37
N ASN A 436 -0.97 -27.59 11.00
CA ASN A 436 -0.71 -28.78 11.82
C ASN A 436 0.46 -28.58 12.81
N GLU A 437 0.85 -27.34 13.08
CA GLU A 437 1.93 -26.92 13.99
C GLU A 437 3.34 -27.40 13.60
N LYS A 438 3.52 -28.07 12.46
CA LYS A 438 4.84 -28.44 11.98
C LYS A 438 5.55 -27.22 11.36
N LEU A 439 6.86 -27.20 11.54
CA LEU A 439 7.71 -26.13 11.05
C LEU A 439 7.62 -26.05 9.51
N LYS A 440 7.30 -24.87 8.98
CA LYS A 440 7.23 -24.53 7.56
C LYS A 440 8.49 -23.81 7.08
N PHE A 441 8.99 -22.89 7.91
CA PHE A 441 10.17 -22.08 7.64
C PHE A 441 10.95 -21.81 8.92
N LYS A 442 12.28 -21.74 8.81
CA LYS A 442 13.19 -21.22 9.84
C LYS A 442 14.35 -20.51 9.19
N GLY A 443 14.58 -19.26 9.55
CA GLY A 443 15.67 -18.46 9.03
C GLY A 443 16.15 -17.41 10.01
N ASN A 444 17.38 -16.95 9.84
CA ASN A 444 17.96 -15.85 10.59
C ASN A 444 17.91 -14.57 9.75
N PHE A 445 17.65 -13.45 10.41
CA PHE A 445 17.61 -12.12 9.82
C PHE A 445 18.50 -11.17 10.61
N VAL A 446 19.13 -10.23 9.91
CA VAL A 446 19.90 -9.13 10.50
C VAL A 446 19.46 -7.85 9.79
N GLN A 447 18.92 -6.91 10.54
CA GLN A 447 18.40 -5.63 10.00
C GLN A 447 17.47 -5.84 8.79
N GLY A 448 16.54 -6.78 8.89
CA GLY A 448 15.56 -7.10 7.84
C GLY A 448 16.07 -7.98 6.71
N ASN A 449 17.38 -8.18 6.59
CA ASN A 449 17.99 -9.00 5.55
C ASN A 449 18.17 -10.45 6.04
N PRO A 450 17.85 -11.48 5.22
CA PRO A 450 18.19 -12.84 5.55
C PRO A 450 19.71 -12.97 5.68
N ASP A 451 20.16 -13.64 6.73
CA ASP A 451 21.57 -13.90 6.98
C ASP A 451 21.80 -15.32 7.49
N GLY A 452 22.81 -16.01 6.94
CA GLY A 452 23.06 -17.41 7.24
C GLY A 452 22.10 -18.37 6.54
N GLN A 453 21.86 -19.51 7.17
CA GLN A 453 21.02 -20.59 6.61
C GLN A 453 19.54 -20.30 6.79
N GLN A 454 18.76 -20.53 5.71
CA GLN A 454 17.30 -20.50 5.68
C GLN A 454 16.80 -21.90 5.32
N PHE A 455 15.83 -22.41 6.06
CA PHE A 455 15.25 -23.73 5.84
C PHE A 455 13.76 -23.61 5.58
N PHE A 456 13.30 -24.29 4.55
CA PHE A 456 11.89 -24.51 4.25
C PHE A 456 11.60 -26.00 4.41
N TYR A 457 10.42 -26.32 4.89
CA TYR A 457 10.01 -27.68 5.17
C TYR A 457 8.71 -28.04 4.46
N TYR A 458 8.55 -29.31 4.14
CA TYR A 458 7.26 -29.88 3.76
C TYR A 458 6.37 -30.07 5.00
N GLU A 459 5.07 -30.27 4.79
CA GLU A 459 4.15 -30.59 5.89
C GLU A 459 4.49 -31.92 6.58
N SER A 460 5.22 -32.82 5.90
CA SER A 460 5.79 -34.02 6.50
C SER A 460 6.85 -33.72 7.57
N GLY A 461 7.42 -32.51 7.58
CA GLY A 461 8.53 -32.08 8.44
C GLY A 461 9.91 -32.31 7.82
N LYS A 462 10.00 -32.91 6.63
CA LYS A 462 11.27 -33.04 5.89
C LYS A 462 11.68 -31.72 5.26
N ILE A 463 12.97 -31.49 5.09
CA ILE A 463 13.50 -30.28 4.44
C ILE A 463 13.05 -30.27 2.97
N LYS A 464 12.41 -29.18 2.58
CA LYS A 464 12.01 -28.86 1.21
C LYS A 464 13.08 -28.08 0.48
N GLU A 465 13.64 -27.05 1.17
CA GLU A 465 14.65 -26.19 0.58
C GLU A 465 15.63 -25.70 1.66
N GLN A 466 16.90 -25.61 1.29
CA GLN A 466 17.96 -25.03 2.09
C GLN A 466 18.64 -23.94 1.28
N GLN A 467 18.69 -22.74 1.84
CA GLN A 467 19.29 -21.55 1.23
C GLN A 467 20.36 -20.99 2.16
N TYR A 468 21.29 -20.22 1.61
CA TYR A 468 22.28 -19.49 2.39
C TYR A 468 22.41 -18.06 1.86
N PHE A 469 22.35 -17.11 2.77
CA PHE A 469 22.52 -15.69 2.50
C PHE A 469 23.62 -15.10 3.34
N GLN A 470 24.22 -14.03 2.86
CA GLN A 470 25.08 -13.14 3.60
C GLN A 470 24.53 -11.72 3.46
N MET A 471 23.91 -11.21 4.52
CA MET A 471 23.26 -9.89 4.53
C MET A 471 22.35 -9.65 3.30
N GLY A 472 21.47 -10.59 3.00
CA GLY A 472 20.52 -10.53 1.89
C GLY A 472 21.05 -11.01 0.53
N ILE A 473 22.36 -11.19 0.39
CA ILE A 473 23.02 -11.65 -0.83
C ILE A 473 23.06 -13.18 -0.85
N ARG A 474 22.63 -13.79 -1.97
CA ARG A 474 22.68 -15.25 -2.14
C ARG A 474 24.12 -15.71 -2.23
N GLU A 475 24.47 -16.67 -1.37
CA GLU A 475 25.80 -17.23 -1.26
C GLU A 475 25.76 -18.74 -1.09
N LYS A 476 26.90 -19.40 -1.35
CA LYS A 476 27.10 -20.83 -1.17
C LYS A 476 26.13 -21.68 -1.99
N THR A 477 25.79 -22.85 -1.47
CA THR A 477 24.97 -23.83 -2.18
C THR A 477 23.55 -23.84 -1.65
N TRP A 478 22.58 -23.65 -2.54
CA TRP A 478 21.17 -23.81 -2.31
C TRP A 478 20.73 -25.19 -2.79
N LYS A 479 19.86 -25.84 -2.03
CA LYS A 479 19.38 -27.18 -2.34
C LYS A 479 17.86 -27.22 -2.23
N LYS A 480 17.23 -27.83 -3.22
CA LYS A 480 15.84 -28.23 -3.19
C LYS A 480 15.76 -29.75 -3.11
N TYR A 481 14.84 -30.27 -2.31
CA TYR A 481 14.66 -31.68 -2.06
C TYR A 481 13.23 -32.09 -2.47
N ASP A 482 13.05 -33.35 -2.87
CA ASP A 482 11.74 -33.98 -2.95
C ASP A 482 11.21 -34.40 -1.56
N GLU A 483 10.00 -34.96 -1.53
CA GLU A 483 9.40 -35.41 -0.26
C GLU A 483 10.09 -36.65 0.32
N GLU A 484 10.88 -37.37 -0.47
CA GLU A 484 11.74 -38.50 -0.03
C GLU A 484 13.00 -37.97 0.65
N GLY A 485 13.40 -36.72 0.43
CA GLY A 485 14.59 -36.08 0.97
C GLY A 485 15.79 -36.14 0.02
N THR A 486 15.57 -36.49 -1.25
CA THR A 486 16.60 -36.52 -2.29
C THR A 486 16.79 -35.12 -2.87
N PRO A 487 18.05 -34.62 -3.02
CA PRO A 487 18.27 -33.32 -3.68
C PRO A 487 17.89 -33.38 -5.16
N VAL A 488 16.88 -32.62 -5.57
CA VAL A 488 16.46 -32.51 -6.98
C VAL A 488 17.09 -31.35 -7.71
N ILE A 489 17.46 -30.28 -6.98
CA ILE A 489 18.16 -29.11 -7.54
C ILE A 489 19.24 -28.66 -6.54
N VAL A 490 20.44 -28.43 -7.08
CA VAL A 490 21.59 -27.90 -6.33
C VAL A 490 22.17 -26.72 -7.11
N ILE A 491 22.05 -25.51 -6.57
CA ILE A 491 22.53 -24.28 -7.22
C ILE A 491 23.63 -23.69 -6.34
N ALA A 492 24.80 -23.40 -6.92
CA ALA A 492 25.84 -22.65 -6.23
C ALA A 492 25.76 -21.17 -6.59
N TYR A 493 25.75 -20.33 -5.58
CA TYR A 493 25.74 -18.87 -5.69
C TYR A 493 27.04 -18.25 -5.18
N ARG A 494 27.41 -17.13 -5.75
CA ARG A 494 28.46 -16.23 -5.27
C ARG A 494 28.07 -14.80 -5.63
N ASN A 495 27.91 -13.92 -4.62
CA ASN A 495 27.47 -12.54 -4.79
C ASN A 495 26.21 -12.44 -5.69
N ASP A 496 25.14 -13.18 -5.34
CA ASP A 496 23.88 -13.31 -6.11
C ASP A 496 23.99 -13.98 -7.49
N ALA A 497 25.19 -14.20 -8.01
CA ALA A 497 25.38 -14.83 -9.31
C ALA A 497 25.33 -16.36 -9.19
N GLU A 498 24.61 -17.02 -10.11
CA GLU A 498 24.58 -18.48 -10.24
C GLU A 498 25.89 -18.96 -10.89
N VAL A 499 26.73 -19.67 -10.14
CA VAL A 499 28.00 -20.20 -10.66
C VAL A 499 27.91 -21.64 -11.15
N SER A 500 26.99 -22.43 -10.62
CA SER A 500 26.71 -23.77 -11.15
C SER A 500 25.30 -24.25 -10.76
N ILE A 501 24.73 -25.13 -11.61
CA ILE A 501 23.46 -25.81 -11.37
C ILE A 501 23.70 -27.31 -11.53
N ASN A 502 23.38 -28.10 -10.51
CA ASN A 502 23.64 -29.55 -10.48
C ASN A 502 25.08 -29.94 -10.87
N GLY A 503 26.06 -29.12 -10.44
CA GLY A 503 27.47 -29.32 -10.75
C GLY A 503 27.93 -28.79 -12.12
N VAL A 504 27.01 -28.39 -12.99
CA VAL A 504 27.33 -27.81 -14.30
C VAL A 504 27.56 -26.31 -14.13
N ARG A 505 28.74 -25.82 -14.57
CA ARG A 505 29.06 -24.38 -14.52
C ARG A 505 28.14 -23.58 -15.44
N VAL A 506 27.57 -22.50 -14.89
CA VAL A 506 26.82 -21.51 -15.67
C VAL A 506 27.83 -20.57 -16.34
N LYS A 507 27.72 -20.38 -17.67
CA LYS A 507 28.48 -19.34 -18.37
C LYS A 507 27.82 -17.99 -18.07
N LEU A 508 28.47 -17.19 -17.24
CA LEU A 508 28.03 -15.83 -16.96
C LEU A 508 28.38 -14.91 -18.15
N PRO A 509 27.57 -13.89 -18.44
CA PRO A 509 27.94 -12.83 -19.38
C PRO A 509 29.27 -12.18 -18.94
N GLU A 510 30.09 -11.71 -19.88
CA GLU A 510 31.41 -11.09 -19.58
C GLU A 510 31.30 -9.86 -18.64
N SER A 511 30.14 -9.19 -18.59
CA SER A 511 29.84 -8.10 -17.65
C SER A 511 29.86 -8.54 -16.17
N ASP A 512 29.49 -9.79 -15.88
CA ASP A 512 29.29 -10.27 -14.52
C ASP A 512 30.51 -11.02 -13.96
N THR A 513 31.50 -11.31 -14.82
CA THR A 513 32.77 -11.94 -14.41
C THR A 513 33.63 -11.05 -13.51
N LYS A 514 33.40 -9.74 -13.49
CA LYS A 514 34.08 -8.80 -12.58
C LYS A 514 33.57 -8.83 -11.12
N LEU A 515 32.37 -9.38 -10.89
CA LEU A 515 31.75 -9.47 -9.56
C LEU A 515 32.21 -10.70 -8.77
N ILE A 516 32.96 -11.64 -9.39
CA ILE A 516 33.33 -12.93 -8.81
C ILE A 516 34.81 -12.99 -8.41
N LYS A 517 35.60 -11.92 -8.67
CA LYS A 517 37.01 -11.83 -8.24
C LYS A 517 37.11 -11.17 -6.84
#